data_a44a381f8471cc64facc87f561c01166
#
_entry.id   a44a381f8471cc64facc87f561c01166
#
_cell.length_a   1.000
_cell.length_b   1.000
_cell.length_c   1.000
_cell.angle_alpha   90.00
_cell.angle_beta   90.00
_cell.angle_gamma   90.00
#
_symmetry.space_group_name_H-M   'P 1'
#
loop_
_entity.id
_entity.type
_entity.pdbx_description
1 polymer ?
#
loop_
_entity_poly.entity_id
_entity_poly.type
_entity_poly.pdbx_seq_one_letter_code
_entity_poly.pdbx_strand_id
1 'polypeptide(L)'
;ALGACFGLLVAFATRVCVQRFAWAKNLHRELRPLTRGLTGTGIVALALTSSLGEELLFRGLLQPWLGLWLQALLFGVLHQLAGSSRWVWASWATLVGFALGAIFALTGSLAGPLAAHALINGLNLSYLKSHDTEPPAGLGGLLGSRG
;
A
#
# COMPACT_ATOMS: atom_id res chain seq x y z
N ALA A 1 17.79 -10.30 -1.13
CA ALA A 1 17.59 -9.82 -2.50
C ALA A 1 16.13 -9.97 -2.96
N LEU A 2 15.52 -11.18 -2.91
CA LEU A 2 14.16 -11.47 -3.42
C LEU A 2 13.09 -10.49 -2.90
N GLY A 3 13.01 -10.28 -1.59
CA GLY A 3 12.03 -9.37 -0.99
C GLY A 3 12.17 -7.93 -1.45
N ALA A 4 13.40 -7.42 -1.51
CA ALA A 4 13.64 -6.05 -1.98
C ALA A 4 13.24 -5.87 -3.45
N CYS A 5 13.60 -6.80 -4.32
CA CYS A 5 13.19 -6.77 -5.73
C CYS A 5 11.66 -6.79 -5.86
N PHE A 6 10.98 -7.65 -5.10
CA PHE A 6 9.52 -7.70 -5.09
C PHE A 6 8.92 -6.39 -4.60
N GLY A 7 9.42 -5.82 -3.50
CA GLY A 7 8.94 -4.53 -2.97
C GLY A 7 9.06 -3.38 -3.96
N LEU A 8 10.20 -3.30 -4.67
CA LEU A 8 10.42 -2.30 -5.73
C LEU A 8 9.47 -2.52 -6.91
N LEU A 9 9.26 -3.77 -7.33
CA LEU A 9 8.33 -4.10 -8.41
C LEU A 9 6.91 -3.68 -8.08
N VAL A 10 6.43 -4.00 -6.86
CA VAL A 10 5.07 -3.61 -6.41
C VAL A 10 4.93 -2.09 -6.35
N ALA A 11 5.92 -1.38 -5.81
CA ALA A 11 5.89 0.08 -5.76
C ALA A 11 5.87 0.70 -7.17
N PHE A 12 6.63 0.14 -8.11
CA PHE A 12 6.60 0.56 -9.51
C PHE A 12 5.24 0.26 -10.15
N ALA A 13 4.72 -0.96 -10.01
CA ALA A 13 3.41 -1.36 -10.53
C ALA A 13 2.29 -0.45 -10.00
N THR A 14 2.31 -0.10 -8.71
CA THR A 14 1.35 0.85 -8.11
C THR A 14 1.36 2.19 -8.84
N ARG A 15 2.55 2.75 -9.12
CA ARG A 15 2.67 4.03 -9.84
C ARG A 15 2.11 3.94 -11.26
N VAL A 16 2.43 2.86 -11.98
CA VAL A 16 1.89 2.62 -13.33
C VAL A 16 0.37 2.50 -13.29
N CYS A 17 -0.18 1.76 -12.31
CA CYS A 17 -1.63 1.64 -12.14
C CYS A 17 -2.29 3.00 -11.88
N VAL A 18 -1.74 3.81 -11.00
CA VAL A 18 -2.27 5.15 -10.69
C VAL A 18 -2.23 6.07 -11.93
N GLN A 19 -1.23 5.95 -12.78
CA GLN A 19 -1.16 6.74 -14.02
C GLN A 19 -2.13 6.27 -15.09
N ARG A 20 -2.44 4.99 -15.17
CA ARG A 20 -3.16 4.37 -16.28
C ARG A 20 -4.64 4.09 -16.00
N PHE A 21 -5.03 3.80 -14.77
CA PHE A 21 -6.36 3.28 -14.44
C PHE A 21 -7.14 4.21 -13.51
N ALA A 22 -8.41 4.45 -13.83
CA ALA A 22 -9.31 5.30 -13.04
C ALA A 22 -9.52 4.75 -11.62
N TRP A 23 -9.68 3.43 -11.46
CA TRP A 23 -9.85 2.81 -10.16
C TRP A 23 -8.65 3.03 -9.22
N ALA A 24 -7.42 2.98 -9.77
CA ALA A 24 -6.20 3.20 -8.99
C ALA A 24 -6.03 4.69 -8.62
N LYS A 25 -6.43 5.60 -9.51
CA LYS A 25 -6.50 7.04 -9.21
C LYS A 25 -7.49 7.34 -8.08
N ASN A 26 -8.65 6.69 -8.10
CA ASN A 26 -9.66 6.85 -7.05
C ASN A 26 -9.13 6.35 -5.71
N LEU A 27 -8.54 5.15 -5.68
CA LEU A 27 -7.91 4.61 -4.49
C LEU A 27 -6.79 5.51 -3.97
N HIS A 28 -5.94 6.04 -4.85
CA HIS A 28 -4.88 6.98 -4.49
C HIS A 28 -5.44 8.23 -3.81
N ARG A 29 -6.51 8.82 -4.35
CA ARG A 29 -7.18 9.99 -3.74
C ARG A 29 -7.76 9.69 -2.37
N GLU A 30 -8.38 8.52 -2.19
CA GLU A 30 -8.95 8.10 -0.91
C GLU A 30 -7.87 7.84 0.15
N LEU A 31 -6.69 7.33 -0.25
CA LEU A 31 -5.57 7.06 0.65
C LEU A 31 -4.72 8.31 0.98
N ARG A 32 -4.65 9.28 0.07
CA ARG A 32 -3.78 10.46 0.20
C ARG A 32 -3.93 11.24 1.51
N PRO A 33 -5.15 11.43 2.08
CA PRO A 33 -5.32 12.10 3.37
C PRO A 33 -4.54 11.45 4.52
N LEU A 34 -4.24 10.16 4.47
CA LEU A 34 -3.46 9.44 5.49
C LEU A 34 -2.01 9.96 5.59
N THR A 35 -1.52 10.62 4.54
CA THR A 35 -0.15 11.18 4.52
C THR A 35 -0.09 12.64 4.97
N ARG A 36 -1.24 13.27 5.30
CA ARG A 36 -1.29 14.64 5.80
C ARG A 36 -0.55 14.73 7.13
N GLY A 37 0.35 15.70 7.23
CA GLY A 37 1.16 15.91 8.45
C GLY A 37 2.37 14.97 8.61
N LEU A 38 2.50 13.90 7.82
CA LEU A 38 3.69 13.05 7.87
C LEU A 38 4.91 13.81 7.34
N THR A 39 6.00 13.78 8.08
CA THR A 39 7.32 14.18 7.59
C THR A 39 7.98 13.03 6.81
N GLY A 40 9.09 13.28 6.11
CA GLY A 40 9.86 12.20 5.48
C GLY A 40 10.34 11.15 6.48
N THR A 41 10.82 11.59 7.63
CA THR A 41 11.21 10.72 8.74
C THR A 41 10.02 9.95 9.33
N GLY A 42 8.85 10.62 9.43
CA GLY A 42 7.60 9.99 9.85
C GLY A 42 7.15 8.87 8.91
N ILE A 43 7.30 9.06 7.60
CA ILE A 43 7.00 8.02 6.60
C ILE A 43 7.93 6.82 6.77
N VAL A 44 9.24 7.05 6.93
CA VAL A 44 10.19 5.96 7.15
C VAL A 44 9.88 5.21 8.45
N ALA A 45 9.67 5.93 9.54
CA ALA A 45 9.34 5.32 10.83
C ALA A 45 8.05 4.49 10.73
N LEU A 46 6.98 5.04 10.14
CA LEU A 46 5.72 4.34 9.96
C LEU A 46 5.89 3.10 9.09
N ALA A 47 6.60 3.21 7.96
CA ALA A 47 6.83 2.09 7.06
C ALA A 47 7.57 0.94 7.75
N LEU A 48 8.61 1.24 8.54
CA LEU A 48 9.37 0.24 9.24
C LEU A 48 8.59 -0.40 10.39
N THR A 49 7.93 0.41 11.22
CA THR A 49 7.22 -0.11 12.42
C THR A 49 5.97 -0.88 12.04
N SER A 50 5.17 -0.39 11.07
CA SER A 50 4.00 -1.13 10.61
C SER A 50 4.39 -2.44 9.94
N SER A 51 5.38 -2.42 9.03
CA SER A 51 5.85 -3.64 8.38
C SER A 51 6.39 -4.65 9.38
N LEU A 52 7.17 -4.21 10.37
CA LEU A 52 7.67 -5.11 11.41
C LEU A 52 6.54 -5.76 12.21
N GLY A 53 5.60 -4.96 12.70
CA GLY A 53 4.45 -5.47 13.47
C GLY A 53 3.59 -6.44 12.67
N GLU A 54 3.29 -6.07 11.42
CA GLU A 54 2.46 -6.89 10.54
C GLU A 54 3.15 -8.17 10.09
N GLU A 55 4.44 -8.15 9.75
CA GLU A 55 5.15 -9.36 9.37
C GLU A 55 5.32 -10.33 10.54
N LEU A 56 5.59 -9.83 11.74
CA LEU A 56 5.62 -10.66 12.95
C LEU A 56 4.26 -11.31 13.22
N LEU A 57 3.18 -10.54 13.11
CA LEU A 57 1.82 -11.04 13.34
C LEU A 57 1.41 -12.04 12.24
N PHE A 58 1.45 -11.62 10.98
CA PHE A 58 0.87 -12.41 9.89
C PHE A 58 1.76 -13.59 9.48
N ARG A 59 3.07 -13.39 9.32
CA ARG A 59 3.98 -14.45 8.86
C ARG A 59 4.60 -15.20 10.02
N GLY A 60 4.97 -14.48 11.09
CA GLY A 60 5.55 -15.11 12.27
C GLY A 60 4.56 -15.91 13.10
N LEU A 61 3.35 -15.37 13.31
CA LEU A 61 2.35 -15.99 14.19
C LEU A 61 1.22 -16.68 13.41
N LEU A 62 0.50 -15.95 12.55
CA LEU A 62 -0.75 -16.46 11.96
C LEU A 62 -0.52 -17.47 10.84
N GLN A 63 0.45 -17.24 9.95
CA GLN A 63 0.66 -18.13 8.81
C GLN A 63 1.01 -19.57 9.17
N PRO A 64 1.83 -19.87 10.21
CA PRO A 64 2.05 -21.25 10.64
C PRO A 64 0.79 -21.99 11.08
N TRP A 65 -0.22 -21.28 11.60
CA TRP A 65 -1.47 -21.86 12.09
C TRP A 65 -2.56 -21.92 11.03
N LEU A 66 -2.70 -20.85 10.25
CA LEU A 66 -3.80 -20.65 9.32
C LEU A 66 -3.45 -21.03 7.88
N GLY A 67 -2.17 -21.21 7.60
CA GLY A 67 -1.67 -21.40 6.25
C GLY A 67 -1.65 -20.12 5.42
N LEU A 68 -1.07 -20.23 4.23
CA LEU A 68 -0.81 -19.12 3.33
C LEU A 68 -2.08 -18.38 2.88
N TRP A 69 -3.13 -19.10 2.54
CA TRP A 69 -4.35 -18.54 1.97
C TRP A 69 -5.18 -17.75 3.00
N LEU A 70 -5.42 -18.36 4.14
CA LEU A 70 -6.31 -17.75 5.15
C LEU A 70 -5.63 -16.51 5.78
N GLN A 71 -4.32 -16.56 6.07
CA GLN A 71 -3.62 -15.39 6.56
C GLN A 71 -3.63 -14.24 5.55
N ALA A 72 -3.52 -14.53 4.22
CA ALA A 72 -3.55 -13.50 3.19
C ALA A 72 -4.94 -12.85 3.06
N LEU A 73 -6.01 -13.63 3.17
CA LEU A 73 -7.38 -13.11 3.20
C LEU A 73 -7.61 -12.22 4.43
N LEU A 74 -7.17 -12.66 5.60
CA LEU A 74 -7.26 -11.87 6.84
C LEU A 74 -6.48 -10.56 6.71
N PHE A 75 -5.27 -10.61 6.14
CA PHE A 75 -4.48 -9.42 5.88
C PHE A 75 -5.26 -8.41 5.03
N GLY A 76 -5.87 -8.84 3.94
CA GLY A 76 -6.68 -7.97 3.09
C GLY A 76 -7.93 -7.42 3.77
N VAL A 77 -8.66 -8.27 4.50
CA VAL A 77 -9.88 -7.86 5.23
C VAL A 77 -9.57 -6.81 6.29
N LEU A 78 -8.45 -6.94 7.00
CA LEU A 78 -8.04 -5.98 8.03
C LEU A 78 -7.52 -4.65 7.43
N HIS A 79 -7.21 -4.62 6.13
CA HIS A 79 -6.80 -3.42 5.39
C HIS A 79 -7.99 -2.64 4.78
N GLN A 80 -9.21 -2.82 5.27
CA GLN A 80 -10.36 -2.08 4.74
C GLN A 80 -10.28 -0.59 5.07
N LEU A 81 -10.74 0.22 4.12
CA LEU A 81 -10.92 1.66 4.25
C LEU A 81 -12.42 1.99 4.24
N ALA A 82 -12.75 3.13 4.84
CA ALA A 82 -14.04 3.76 4.57
C ALA A 82 -13.97 4.43 3.20
N GLY A 83 -14.85 4.05 2.28
CA GLY A 83 -14.88 4.65 0.94
C GLY A 83 -15.32 3.69 -0.16
N SER A 84 -15.40 4.20 -1.38
CA SER A 84 -15.83 3.43 -2.56
C SER A 84 -14.78 2.40 -2.99
N SER A 85 -13.51 2.66 -2.73
CA SER A 85 -12.39 1.81 -3.12
C SER A 85 -12.03 0.74 -2.09
N ARG A 86 -12.85 0.56 -1.04
CA ARG A 86 -12.56 -0.39 0.08
C ARG A 86 -12.22 -1.81 -0.40
N TRP A 87 -12.97 -2.32 -1.36
CA TRP A 87 -12.76 -3.67 -1.86
C TRP A 87 -11.55 -3.78 -2.80
N VAL A 88 -11.27 -2.72 -3.56
CA VAL A 88 -10.05 -2.62 -4.36
C VAL A 88 -8.82 -2.67 -3.45
N TRP A 89 -8.85 -1.89 -2.37
CA TRP A 89 -7.77 -1.87 -1.38
C TRP A 89 -7.60 -3.21 -0.67
N ALA A 90 -8.70 -3.81 -0.18
CA ALA A 90 -8.66 -5.13 0.45
C ALA A 90 -8.13 -6.21 -0.49
N SER A 91 -8.58 -6.22 -1.76
CA SER A 91 -8.09 -7.17 -2.76
C SER A 91 -6.59 -6.99 -3.06
N TRP A 92 -6.14 -5.75 -3.20
CA TRP A 92 -4.74 -5.44 -3.39
C TRP A 92 -3.89 -5.89 -2.20
N ALA A 93 -4.33 -5.59 -0.98
CA ALA A 93 -3.67 -6.04 0.24
C ALA A 93 -3.64 -7.57 0.35
N THR A 94 -4.73 -8.26 -0.02
CA THR A 94 -4.75 -9.74 -0.07
C THR A 94 -3.69 -10.29 -1.02
N LEU A 95 -3.58 -9.73 -2.23
CA LEU A 95 -2.58 -10.16 -3.22
C LEU A 95 -1.15 -9.94 -2.74
N VAL A 96 -0.87 -8.75 -2.19
CA VAL A 96 0.43 -8.45 -1.57
C VAL A 96 0.67 -9.38 -0.38
N GLY A 97 -0.34 -9.56 0.48
CA GLY A 97 -0.29 -10.46 1.62
C GLY A 97 0.04 -11.91 1.25
N PHE A 98 -0.56 -12.41 0.17
CA PHE A 98 -0.25 -13.72 -0.39
C PHE A 98 1.21 -13.81 -0.87
N ALA A 99 1.68 -12.83 -1.64
CA ALA A 99 3.04 -12.83 -2.16
C ALA A 99 4.10 -12.74 -1.05
N LEU A 100 3.89 -11.89 -0.03
CA LEU A 100 4.77 -11.82 1.14
C LEU A 100 4.77 -13.14 1.92
N GLY A 101 3.60 -13.75 2.09
CA GLY A 101 3.48 -15.08 2.71
C GLY A 101 4.17 -16.19 1.91
N ALA A 102 4.12 -16.13 0.57
CA ALA A 102 4.84 -17.05 -0.30
C ALA A 102 6.36 -16.88 -0.18
N ILE A 103 6.85 -15.63 -0.12
CA ILE A 103 8.28 -15.35 0.12
C ILE A 103 8.71 -15.95 1.46
N PHE A 104 7.91 -15.80 2.51
CA PHE A 104 8.17 -16.41 3.82
C PHE A 104 8.21 -17.95 3.72
N ALA A 105 7.21 -18.56 3.08
CA ALA A 105 7.16 -20.02 2.94
C ALA A 105 8.35 -20.58 2.16
N LEU A 106 8.82 -19.88 1.14
CA LEU A 106 9.95 -20.28 0.32
C LEU A 106 11.30 -20.11 1.01
N THR A 107 11.43 -19.10 1.88
CA THR A 107 12.72 -18.73 2.48
C THR A 107 12.88 -19.15 3.94
N GLY A 108 11.79 -19.46 4.62
CA GLY A 108 11.79 -19.71 6.08
C GLY A 108 12.21 -18.50 6.91
N SER A 109 12.24 -17.29 6.33
CA SER A 109 12.79 -16.10 6.95
C SER A 109 11.86 -14.90 6.80
N LEU A 110 11.67 -14.14 7.86
CA LEU A 110 10.95 -12.86 7.86
C LEU A 110 11.71 -11.74 7.14
N ALA A 111 13.01 -11.87 6.94
CA ALA A 111 13.81 -10.79 6.35
C ALA A 111 13.37 -10.41 4.93
N GLY A 112 12.95 -11.38 4.13
CA GLY A 112 12.43 -11.15 2.77
C GLY A 112 11.12 -10.37 2.77
N PRO A 113 10.05 -10.88 3.40
CA PRO A 113 8.78 -10.19 3.52
C PRO A 113 8.91 -8.82 4.18
N LEU A 114 9.68 -8.70 5.27
CA LEU A 114 9.90 -7.42 5.96
C LEU A 114 10.55 -6.37 5.05
N ALA A 115 11.61 -6.74 4.32
CA ALA A 115 12.25 -5.83 3.37
C ALA A 115 11.31 -5.40 2.24
N ALA A 116 10.53 -6.35 1.70
CA ALA A 116 9.53 -6.06 0.67
C ALA A 116 8.45 -5.11 1.18
N HIS A 117 7.87 -5.41 2.33
CA HIS A 117 6.76 -4.66 2.92
C HIS A 117 7.19 -3.24 3.30
N ALA A 118 8.34 -3.07 3.95
CA ALA A 118 8.88 -1.77 4.30
C ALA A 118 9.13 -0.89 3.06
N LEU A 119 9.65 -1.48 1.96
CA LEU A 119 9.81 -0.78 0.68
C LEU A 119 8.46 -0.40 0.06
N ILE A 120 7.49 -1.31 0.05
CA ILE A 120 6.15 -1.04 -0.47
C ILE A 120 5.52 0.13 0.30
N ASN A 121 5.51 0.07 1.63
CA ASN A 121 4.91 1.10 2.46
C ASN A 121 5.66 2.44 2.32
N GLY A 122 6.98 2.45 2.45
CA GLY A 122 7.78 3.67 2.38
C GLY A 122 7.66 4.38 1.02
N LEU A 123 7.78 3.63 -0.07
CA LEU A 123 7.70 4.20 -1.42
C LEU A 123 6.28 4.63 -1.79
N ASN A 124 5.25 3.87 -1.39
CA ASN A 124 3.86 4.23 -1.69
C ASN A 124 3.39 5.40 -0.83
N LEU A 125 3.72 5.48 0.46
CA LEU A 125 3.43 6.63 1.31
C LEU A 125 4.13 7.90 0.80
N SER A 126 5.37 7.78 0.37
CA SER A 126 6.11 8.91 -0.23
C SER A 126 5.45 9.38 -1.54
N TYR A 127 4.99 8.44 -2.37
CA TYR A 127 4.30 8.74 -3.62
C TYR A 127 2.93 9.37 -3.35
N LEU A 128 2.14 8.84 -2.41
CA LEU A 128 0.86 9.43 -1.97
C LEU A 128 1.03 10.88 -1.51
N LYS A 129 2.08 11.15 -0.73
CA LYS A 129 2.36 12.49 -0.23
C LYS A 129 2.73 13.48 -1.32
N SER A 130 3.59 13.06 -2.25
CA SER A 130 4.18 13.94 -3.27
C SER A 130 3.34 14.09 -4.54
N HIS A 131 2.37 13.18 -4.78
CA HIS A 131 1.66 13.12 -6.06
C HIS A 131 0.19 13.46 -5.89
N ASP A 132 -0.24 14.56 -6.53
CA ASP A 132 -1.64 14.94 -6.61
C ASP A 132 -2.22 14.41 -7.92
N THR A 133 -3.31 13.66 -7.82
CA THR A 133 -4.04 13.14 -8.98
C THR A 133 -5.28 13.97 -9.32
N GLU A 134 -5.55 15.04 -8.55
CA GLU A 134 -6.59 15.98 -8.90
C GLU A 134 -6.10 16.89 -10.04
N PRO A 135 -6.95 17.18 -11.04
CA PRO A 135 -6.63 18.22 -12.00
C PRO A 135 -6.44 19.53 -11.22
N PRO A 136 -5.47 20.38 -11.60
CA PRO A 136 -5.35 21.69 -10.99
C PRO A 136 -6.72 22.36 -11.04
N ALA A 137 -7.15 22.93 -9.90
CA ALA A 137 -8.43 23.64 -9.82
C ALA A 137 -8.47 24.64 -10.98
N GLY A 138 -9.30 24.33 -11.97
CA GLY A 138 -9.34 25.09 -13.21
C GLY A 138 -9.72 26.53 -12.90
N LEU A 139 -9.14 27.47 -13.62
CA LEU A 139 -9.50 28.89 -13.65
C LEU A 139 -10.98 29.18 -13.98
N GLY A 140 -11.79 28.12 -14.13
CA GLY A 140 -13.23 28.20 -14.41
C GLY A 140 -14.08 28.89 -13.35
N GLY A 141 -13.57 29.12 -12.15
CA GLY A 141 -14.26 29.88 -11.08
C GLY A 141 -14.10 31.39 -11.18
N LEU A 142 -13.17 31.89 -11.99
CA LEU A 142 -12.88 33.35 -12.10
C LEU A 142 -13.63 34.03 -13.24
N LEU A 143 -14.28 33.30 -14.15
CA LEU A 143 -14.98 33.86 -15.30
C LEU A 143 -16.50 33.68 -15.26
N GLY A 144 -17.08 33.16 -14.18
CA GLY A 144 -18.50 32.81 -14.06
C GLY A 144 -19.30 33.68 -13.12
N SER A 145 -19.23 35.01 -13.20
CA SER A 145 -20.32 35.87 -12.70
C SER A 145 -20.25 37.26 -13.32
N ARG A 146 -20.57 37.35 -14.60
CA ARG A 146 -21.11 38.57 -15.21
C ARG A 146 -22.23 38.14 -16.14
N GLY A 147 -23.43 38.23 -15.64
CA GLY A 147 -24.69 38.03 -16.36
C GLY A 147 -25.80 38.28 -15.40
#